data_276fa1c4d5d0ebf7dbdacb7d4edcf82e
#
_entry.id   276fa1c4d5d0ebf7dbdacb7d4edcf82e
#
_cell.length_a   1.000
_cell.length_b   1.000
_cell.length_c   1.000
_cell.angle_alpha   90.00
_cell.angle_beta   90.00
_cell.angle_gamma   90.00
#
_symmetry.space_group_name_H-M   'P 1'
#
loop_
_entity.id
_entity.type
_entity.pdbx_description
1 polymer ?
#
loop_
_entity_poly.entity_id
_entity_poly.type
_entity_poly.pdbx_seq_one_letter_code
_entity_poly.pdbx_strand_id
1 'polypeptide(L)'
;MLCLVCVLLAALGVGAVWGNRSLQVQEVAVDCPGLPAAFQGFRLAQVSDLHNAAFGRDNARLLAALAQAKPEAILLTGDLADSRRTHLAVALSFARQAAAIAPVYYVPGNHEARLAQYAAFAAALEAAGVQVLANRAVPLVRGSQRIPIA
;
A
#
# COMPACT_ATOMS: atom_id res chain seq x y z
N MET A 1 -1.20 -9.80 44.19
CA MET A 1 -1.57 -10.62 43.02
C MET A 1 -2.40 -9.82 41.99
N LEU A 2 -3.49 -9.17 42.39
CA LEU A 2 -4.35 -8.38 41.48
C LEU A 2 -3.60 -7.25 40.74
N CYS A 3 -2.79 -6.46 41.44
CA CYS A 3 -1.98 -5.38 40.86
C CYS A 3 -1.01 -5.88 39.75
N LEU A 4 -0.36 -7.03 39.98
CA LEU A 4 0.55 -7.61 38.98
C LEU A 4 -0.19 -8.02 37.68
N VAL A 5 -1.38 -8.62 37.85
CA VAL A 5 -2.24 -8.98 36.70
C VAL A 5 -2.68 -7.74 35.93
N CYS A 6 -3.08 -6.67 36.62
CA CYS A 6 -3.47 -5.42 35.97
C CYS A 6 -2.29 -4.77 35.19
N VAL A 7 -1.08 -4.80 35.76
CA VAL A 7 0.12 -4.28 35.08
C VAL A 7 0.46 -5.10 33.83
N LEU A 8 0.38 -6.42 33.90
CA LEU A 8 0.61 -7.31 32.74
C LEU A 8 -0.43 -7.09 31.64
N LEU A 9 -1.71 -6.99 31.99
CA LEU A 9 -2.77 -6.72 31.02
C LEU A 9 -2.60 -5.34 30.36
N ALA A 10 -2.22 -4.33 31.13
CA ALA A 10 -1.92 -3.00 30.59
C ALA A 10 -0.71 -3.03 29.65
N ALA A 11 0.37 -3.72 30.03
CA ALA A 11 1.56 -3.87 29.18
C ALA A 11 1.25 -4.62 27.87
N LEU A 12 0.44 -5.69 27.92
CA LEU A 12 -0.02 -6.42 26.75
C LEU A 12 -0.89 -5.53 25.85
N GLY A 13 -1.80 -4.76 26.45
CA GLY A 13 -2.65 -3.82 25.70
C GLY A 13 -1.84 -2.73 25.00
N VAL A 14 -0.87 -2.12 25.71
CA VAL A 14 0.05 -1.13 25.13
C VAL A 14 0.89 -1.77 24.02
N GLY A 15 1.45 -2.95 24.24
CA GLY A 15 2.23 -3.68 23.25
C GLY A 15 1.44 -4.01 21.98
N ALA A 16 0.18 -4.45 22.13
CA ALA A 16 -0.70 -4.73 21.00
C ALA A 16 -1.04 -3.46 20.21
N VAL A 17 -1.37 -2.36 20.90
CA VAL A 17 -1.65 -1.07 20.25
C VAL A 17 -0.40 -0.53 19.55
N TRP A 18 0.76 -0.64 20.17
CA TRP A 18 2.02 -0.17 19.60
C TRP A 18 2.42 -1.02 18.39
N GLY A 19 2.32 -2.35 18.46
CA GLY A 19 2.61 -3.26 17.37
C GLY A 19 1.72 -3.00 16.13
N ASN A 20 0.42 -2.77 16.35
CA ASN A 20 -0.53 -2.47 15.26
C ASN A 20 -0.38 -1.06 14.66
N ARG A 21 0.33 -0.15 15.32
CA ARG A 21 0.57 1.23 14.87
C ARG A 21 2.02 1.52 14.50
N SER A 22 2.92 0.56 14.66
CA SER A 22 4.31 0.70 14.24
C SER A 22 4.40 0.51 12.73
N LEU A 23 5.00 1.47 12.04
CA LEU A 23 5.34 1.33 10.63
C LEU A 23 6.73 0.69 10.55
N GLN A 24 6.82 -0.42 9.83
CA GLN A 24 8.08 -1.10 9.54
C GLN A 24 8.29 -1.13 8.03
N VAL A 25 9.50 -0.84 7.60
CA VAL A 25 9.93 -1.01 6.21
C VAL A 25 10.82 -2.23 6.16
N GLN A 26 10.46 -3.18 5.32
CA GLN A 26 11.26 -4.37 5.07
C GLN A 26 11.79 -4.31 3.64
N GLU A 27 13.10 -4.45 3.48
CA GLU A 27 13.73 -4.58 2.16
C GLU A 27 13.98 -6.05 1.87
N VAL A 28 13.55 -6.49 0.68
CA VAL A 28 13.75 -7.85 0.19
C VAL A 28 14.40 -7.78 -1.18
N ALA A 29 15.58 -8.38 -1.33
CA ALA A 29 16.18 -8.56 -2.63
C ALA A 29 15.61 -9.83 -3.29
N VAL A 30 15.13 -9.69 -4.52
CA VAL A 30 14.59 -10.80 -5.32
C VAL A 30 15.51 -11.02 -6.52
N ASP A 31 16.04 -12.22 -6.65
CA ASP A 31 16.74 -12.64 -7.85
C ASP A 31 15.73 -13.20 -8.87
N CYS A 32 15.74 -12.62 -10.08
CA CYS A 32 14.83 -12.97 -11.15
C CYS A 32 15.61 -13.16 -12.47
N PRO A 33 16.11 -14.39 -12.74
CA PRO A 33 17.01 -14.66 -13.87
C PRO A 33 16.43 -14.33 -15.26
N GLY A 34 15.11 -14.27 -15.40
CA GLY A 34 14.44 -13.92 -16.66
C GLY A 34 14.16 -12.43 -16.83
N LEU A 35 14.57 -11.59 -15.88
CA LEU A 35 14.28 -10.17 -15.92
C LEU A 35 15.16 -9.44 -16.96
N PRO A 36 14.60 -8.57 -17.83
CA PRO A 36 15.40 -7.78 -18.76
C PRO A 36 16.44 -6.93 -18.04
N ALA A 37 17.63 -6.79 -18.62
CA ALA A 37 18.77 -6.11 -18.00
C ALA A 37 18.46 -4.68 -17.51
N ALA A 38 17.59 -3.95 -18.22
CA ALA A 38 17.17 -2.62 -17.79
C ALA A 38 16.50 -2.62 -16.42
N PHE A 39 15.89 -3.73 -15.98
CA PHE A 39 15.22 -3.84 -14.69
C PHE A 39 16.14 -4.28 -13.55
N GLN A 40 17.43 -4.50 -13.80
CA GLN A 40 18.37 -4.80 -12.73
C GLN A 40 18.40 -3.65 -11.70
N GLY A 41 18.24 -3.99 -10.42
CA GLY A 41 18.16 -3.02 -9.33
C GLY A 41 16.89 -2.19 -9.32
N PHE A 42 15.84 -2.59 -10.06
CA PHE A 42 14.54 -1.92 -10.03
C PHE A 42 13.89 -2.05 -8.66
N ARG A 43 13.42 -0.93 -8.11
CA ARG A 43 12.81 -0.89 -6.78
C ARG A 43 11.30 -0.81 -6.89
N LEU A 44 10.64 -1.82 -6.34
CA LEU A 44 9.20 -1.82 -6.12
C LEU A 44 8.91 -1.58 -4.65
N ALA A 45 8.02 -0.65 -4.35
CA ALA A 45 7.44 -0.55 -3.03
C ALA A 45 6.05 -1.20 -3.04
N GLN A 46 5.77 -2.03 -2.05
CA GLN A 46 4.45 -2.65 -1.88
C GLN A 46 3.79 -2.11 -0.62
N VAL A 47 2.52 -1.74 -0.74
CA VAL A 47 1.64 -1.42 0.39
C VAL A 47 0.38 -2.26 0.25
N SER A 48 0.06 -3.01 1.30
CA SER A 48 -1.12 -3.88 1.37
C SER A 48 -1.84 -3.66 2.69
N ASP A 49 -3.12 -4.03 2.74
CA ASP A 49 -3.89 -4.16 3.97
C ASP A 49 -3.90 -2.90 4.86
N LEU A 50 -4.02 -1.73 4.23
CA LEU A 50 -4.04 -0.46 4.95
C LEU A 50 -5.31 -0.31 5.81
N HIS A 51 -6.46 -0.86 5.36
CA HIS A 51 -7.74 -0.88 6.08
C HIS A 51 -8.10 0.49 6.69
N ASN A 52 -7.93 1.57 5.93
CA ASN A 52 -8.10 2.96 6.39
C ASN A 52 -7.18 3.37 7.54
N ALA A 53 -6.12 2.61 7.86
CA ALA A 53 -5.14 3.03 8.85
C ALA A 53 -4.45 4.32 8.42
N ALA A 54 -4.18 5.18 9.39
CA ALA A 54 -3.47 6.42 9.18
C ALA A 54 -2.15 6.41 10.00
N PHE A 55 -1.04 6.46 9.29
CA PHE A 55 0.30 6.55 9.88
C PHE A 55 0.74 8.02 9.96
N GLY A 56 0.30 8.70 11.01
CA GLY A 56 0.40 10.15 11.16
C GLY A 56 -0.72 10.88 10.44
N ARG A 57 -0.68 12.22 10.48
CA ARG A 57 -1.66 13.05 9.78
C ARG A 57 -1.54 12.81 8.28
N ASP A 58 -2.66 12.49 7.62
CA ASP A 58 -2.74 12.25 6.18
C ASP A 58 -1.73 11.20 5.66
N ASN A 59 -1.41 10.20 6.47
CA ASN A 59 -0.41 9.18 6.18
C ASN A 59 1.02 9.70 5.97
N ALA A 60 1.38 10.87 6.53
CA ALA A 60 2.67 11.51 6.31
C ALA A 60 3.87 10.60 6.63
N ARG A 61 3.78 9.74 7.67
CA ARG A 61 4.86 8.80 8.02
C ARG A 61 5.04 7.70 6.97
N LEU A 62 3.93 7.14 6.45
CA LEU A 62 3.96 6.12 5.41
C LEU A 62 4.48 6.70 4.09
N LEU A 63 4.01 7.89 3.70
CA LEU A 63 4.47 8.60 2.51
C LEU A 63 5.96 8.97 2.59
N ALA A 64 6.43 9.41 3.77
CA ALA A 64 7.85 9.66 3.99
C ALA A 64 8.70 8.40 3.84
N ALA A 65 8.24 7.25 4.37
CA ALA A 65 8.92 5.97 4.22
C ALA A 65 8.98 5.54 2.74
N LEU A 66 7.87 5.68 1.99
CA LEU A 66 7.84 5.43 0.55
C LEU A 66 8.83 6.32 -0.20
N ALA A 67 8.85 7.63 0.07
CA ALA A 67 9.77 8.56 -0.58
C ALA A 67 11.24 8.24 -0.28
N GLN A 68 11.55 7.82 0.97
CA GLN A 68 12.90 7.41 1.37
C GLN A 68 13.35 6.13 0.66
N ALA A 69 12.44 5.19 0.41
CA ALA A 69 12.73 3.95 -0.33
C ALA A 69 13.08 4.22 -1.81
N LYS A 70 12.74 5.41 -2.34
CA LYS A 70 12.98 5.81 -3.74
C LYS A 70 12.48 4.74 -4.73
N PRO A 71 11.23 4.32 -4.67
CA PRO A 71 10.70 3.31 -5.56
C PRO A 71 10.58 3.85 -6.98
N GLU A 72 10.74 2.98 -7.96
CA GLU A 72 10.48 3.27 -9.37
C GLU A 72 9.02 2.91 -9.75
N ALA A 73 8.35 2.11 -8.91
CA ALA A 73 6.92 1.88 -8.96
C ALA A 73 6.40 1.52 -7.56
N ILE A 74 5.11 1.81 -7.32
CA ILE A 74 4.41 1.49 -6.08
C ILE A 74 3.25 0.54 -6.41
N LEU A 75 3.19 -0.59 -5.69
CA LEU A 75 2.13 -1.57 -5.80
C LEU A 75 1.20 -1.44 -4.60
N LEU A 76 -0.07 -1.18 -4.85
CA LEU A 76 -1.12 -1.22 -3.84
C LEU A 76 -1.89 -2.53 -4.03
N THR A 77 -1.61 -3.52 -3.19
CA THR A 77 -2.06 -4.90 -3.39
C THR A 77 -3.32 -5.24 -2.61
N GLY A 78 -4.25 -4.30 -2.57
CA GLY A 78 -5.59 -4.47 -2.03
C GLY A 78 -5.74 -4.09 -0.57
N ASP A 79 -7.00 -4.14 -0.13
CA ASP A 79 -7.45 -3.84 1.22
C ASP A 79 -6.97 -2.48 1.75
N LEU A 80 -6.93 -1.47 0.84
CA LEU A 80 -6.68 -0.07 1.20
C LEU A 80 -7.81 0.48 2.05
N ALA A 81 -9.05 0.10 1.72
CA ALA A 81 -10.26 0.48 2.42
C ALA A 81 -10.78 -0.68 3.28
N ASP A 82 -11.45 -0.35 4.40
CA ASP A 82 -12.17 -1.33 5.18
C ASP A 82 -13.65 -1.33 4.77
N SER A 83 -14.17 -2.49 4.32
CA SER A 83 -15.58 -2.65 3.92
C SER A 83 -16.58 -2.45 5.06
N ARG A 84 -16.16 -2.58 6.32
CA ARG A 84 -17.00 -2.38 7.51
C ARG A 84 -17.02 -0.92 7.96
N ARG A 85 -15.96 -0.15 7.65
CA ARG A 85 -15.79 1.27 8.00
C ARG A 85 -15.32 2.00 6.76
N THR A 86 -16.22 2.24 5.82
CA THR A 86 -15.94 2.77 4.49
C THR A 86 -15.52 4.25 4.50
N HIS A 87 -14.31 4.53 4.98
CA HIS A 87 -13.68 5.85 4.90
C HIS A 87 -12.78 5.96 3.66
N LEU A 88 -13.38 5.87 2.46
CA LEU A 88 -12.66 5.86 1.19
C LEU A 88 -11.77 7.10 0.99
N ALA A 89 -12.09 8.22 1.62
CA ALA A 89 -11.29 9.44 1.55
C ALA A 89 -9.86 9.25 2.05
N VAL A 90 -9.63 8.38 3.06
CA VAL A 90 -8.28 8.09 3.57
C VAL A 90 -7.47 7.34 2.51
N ALA A 91 -8.05 6.29 1.92
CA ALA A 91 -7.41 5.50 0.87
C ALA A 91 -7.13 6.35 -0.39
N LEU A 92 -8.09 7.17 -0.83
CA LEU A 92 -7.93 8.07 -1.98
C LEU A 92 -6.87 9.14 -1.74
N SER A 93 -6.86 9.75 -0.55
CA SER A 93 -5.85 10.76 -0.19
C SER A 93 -4.44 10.16 -0.20
N PHE A 94 -4.28 8.95 0.37
CA PHE A 94 -3.02 8.24 0.36
C PHE A 94 -2.58 7.88 -1.08
N ALA A 95 -3.45 7.27 -1.87
CA ALA A 95 -3.13 6.83 -3.23
C ALA A 95 -2.72 8.01 -4.14
N ARG A 96 -3.42 9.14 -4.05
CA ARG A 96 -3.07 10.37 -4.79
C ARG A 96 -1.70 10.90 -4.41
N GLN A 97 -1.36 10.92 -3.13
CA GLN A 97 -0.05 11.39 -2.67
C GLN A 97 1.05 10.40 -3.04
N ALA A 98 0.78 9.09 -3.00
CA ALA A 98 1.70 8.06 -3.47
C ALA A 98 2.00 8.21 -4.97
N ALA A 99 1.00 8.55 -5.79
CA ALA A 99 1.15 8.80 -7.22
C ALA A 99 2.05 10.01 -7.54
N ALA A 100 2.24 10.93 -6.60
CA ALA A 100 3.22 12.01 -6.73
C ALA A 100 4.67 11.55 -6.45
N ILE A 101 4.88 10.37 -5.86
CA ILE A 101 6.21 9.82 -5.56
C ILE A 101 6.71 8.96 -6.72
N ALA A 102 5.89 8.04 -7.23
CA ALA A 102 6.20 7.14 -8.33
C ALA A 102 4.92 6.61 -8.99
N PRO A 103 4.96 6.01 -10.19
CA PRO A 103 3.82 5.34 -10.80
C PRO A 103 3.19 4.33 -9.85
N VAL A 104 1.87 4.41 -9.66
CA VAL A 104 1.10 3.55 -8.74
C VAL A 104 0.24 2.57 -9.54
N TYR A 105 0.33 1.31 -9.18
CA TYR A 105 -0.49 0.21 -9.67
C TYR A 105 -1.31 -0.35 -8.54
N TYR A 106 -2.60 -0.57 -8.77
CA TYR A 106 -3.52 -1.03 -7.75
C TYR A 106 -4.32 -2.23 -8.23
N VAL A 107 -4.43 -3.23 -7.37
CA VAL A 107 -5.38 -4.34 -7.50
C VAL A 107 -6.33 -4.34 -6.29
N PRO A 108 -7.63 -4.65 -6.47
CA PRO A 108 -8.57 -4.72 -5.35
C PRO A 108 -8.29 -5.93 -4.46
N GLY A 109 -8.45 -5.74 -3.16
CA GLY A 109 -8.50 -6.82 -2.19
C GLY A 109 -9.93 -7.33 -1.93
N ASN A 110 -10.08 -8.22 -0.96
CA ASN A 110 -11.38 -8.79 -0.61
C ASN A 110 -12.30 -7.77 0.09
N HIS A 111 -11.76 -6.73 0.71
CA HIS A 111 -12.56 -5.65 1.27
C HIS A 111 -13.15 -4.77 0.18
N GLU A 112 -12.36 -4.37 -0.81
CA GLU A 112 -12.87 -3.60 -1.94
C GLU A 112 -13.89 -4.39 -2.77
N ALA A 113 -13.69 -5.70 -2.95
CA ALA A 113 -14.65 -6.56 -3.67
C ALA A 113 -16.05 -6.59 -3.02
N ARG A 114 -16.18 -6.22 -1.76
CA ARG A 114 -17.44 -6.15 -1.00
C ARG A 114 -18.04 -4.73 -0.96
N LEU A 115 -17.36 -3.74 -1.53
CA LEU A 115 -17.86 -2.36 -1.55
C LEU A 115 -18.93 -2.20 -2.62
N ALA A 116 -20.13 -1.80 -2.25
CA ALA A 116 -21.18 -1.48 -3.21
C ALA A 116 -20.76 -0.35 -4.19
N GLN A 117 -19.92 0.58 -3.72
CA GLN A 117 -19.40 1.70 -4.50
C GLN A 117 -18.00 1.45 -5.11
N TYR A 118 -17.57 0.18 -5.27
CA TYR A 118 -16.23 -0.13 -5.79
C TYR A 118 -15.93 0.53 -7.14
N ALA A 119 -16.89 0.53 -8.07
CA ALA A 119 -16.70 1.14 -9.39
C ALA A 119 -16.38 2.65 -9.29
N ALA A 120 -17.10 3.38 -8.42
CA ALA A 120 -16.82 4.80 -8.19
C ALA A 120 -15.47 5.02 -7.48
N PHE A 121 -15.08 4.13 -6.57
CA PHE A 121 -13.79 4.16 -5.90
C PHE A 121 -12.64 3.93 -6.88
N ALA A 122 -12.76 2.92 -7.76
CA ALA A 122 -11.78 2.62 -8.80
C ALA A 122 -11.61 3.80 -9.77
N ALA A 123 -12.72 4.40 -10.23
CA ALA A 123 -12.68 5.60 -11.07
C ALA A 123 -12.00 6.79 -10.38
N ALA A 124 -12.23 6.96 -9.08
CA ALA A 124 -11.59 8.02 -8.31
C ALA A 124 -10.07 7.77 -8.13
N LEU A 125 -9.64 6.51 -8.00
CA LEU A 125 -8.22 6.13 -8.01
C LEU A 125 -7.57 6.45 -9.36
N GLU A 126 -8.23 6.11 -10.47
CA GLU A 126 -7.74 6.42 -11.82
C GLU A 126 -7.65 7.93 -12.05
N ALA A 127 -8.63 8.70 -11.61
CA ALA A 127 -8.60 10.16 -11.65
C ALA A 127 -7.47 10.77 -10.78
N ALA A 128 -7.02 10.04 -9.76
CA ALA A 128 -5.88 10.41 -8.92
C ALA A 128 -4.51 9.98 -9.51
N GLY A 129 -4.48 9.40 -10.71
CA GLY A 129 -3.25 8.97 -11.39
C GLY A 129 -2.80 7.54 -11.07
N VAL A 130 -3.65 6.73 -10.45
CA VAL A 130 -3.38 5.33 -10.13
C VAL A 130 -3.83 4.43 -11.29
N GLN A 131 -3.02 3.46 -11.68
CA GLN A 131 -3.41 2.45 -12.66
C GLN A 131 -4.12 1.28 -11.98
N VAL A 132 -5.43 1.17 -12.16
CA VAL A 132 -6.24 0.07 -11.60
C VAL A 132 -6.12 -1.15 -12.52
N LEU A 133 -5.61 -2.27 -12.01
CA LEU A 133 -5.28 -3.48 -12.77
C LEU A 133 -6.35 -4.60 -12.60
N ALA A 134 -7.61 -4.26 -12.40
CA ALA A 134 -8.66 -5.26 -12.30
C ALA A 134 -8.78 -6.06 -13.62
N ASN A 135 -8.33 -7.33 -13.59
CA ASN A 135 -8.34 -8.27 -14.72
C ASN A 135 -7.64 -7.74 -16.00
N ARG A 136 -6.65 -6.90 -15.84
CA ARG A 136 -5.84 -6.39 -16.96
C ARG A 136 -4.36 -6.33 -16.62
N ALA A 137 -3.52 -6.49 -17.63
CA ALA A 137 -2.09 -6.24 -17.55
C ALA A 137 -1.72 -4.95 -18.29
N VAL A 138 -0.73 -4.25 -17.79
CA VAL A 138 -0.14 -3.06 -18.43
C VAL A 138 1.38 -3.21 -18.53
N PRO A 139 2.04 -2.56 -19.49
CA PRO A 139 3.50 -2.58 -19.55
C PRO A 139 4.10 -1.68 -18.46
N LEU A 140 4.99 -2.23 -17.66
CA LEU A 140 5.95 -1.47 -16.86
C LEU A 140 7.19 -1.24 -17.72
N VAL A 141 7.53 0.01 -17.96
CA VAL A 141 8.59 0.40 -18.90
C VAL A 141 9.79 0.96 -18.16
N ARG A 142 10.99 0.50 -18.51
CA ARG A 142 12.25 1.09 -18.05
C ARG A 142 13.24 1.18 -19.22
N GLY A 143 13.59 2.42 -19.60
CA GLY A 143 14.37 2.66 -20.81
C GLY A 143 13.63 2.14 -22.06
N SER A 144 14.29 1.29 -22.85
CA SER A 144 13.70 0.66 -24.04
C SER A 144 13.02 -0.70 -23.77
N GLN A 145 13.10 -1.18 -22.53
CA GLN A 145 12.57 -2.51 -22.16
C GLN A 145 11.27 -2.40 -21.39
N ARG A 146 10.49 -3.45 -21.45
CA ARG A 146 9.19 -3.52 -20.79
C ARG A 146 8.90 -4.92 -20.26
N ILE A 147 8.19 -5.00 -19.14
CA ILE A 147 7.63 -6.22 -18.57
C ILE A 147 6.14 -6.01 -18.32
N PRO A 148 5.31 -7.04 -18.39
CA PRO A 148 3.91 -6.95 -17.99
C PRO A 148 3.79 -6.86 -16.48
N ILE A 149 2.88 -6.04 -15.98
CA ILE A 149 2.40 -6.01 -14.59
C ILE A 149 0.89 -6.20 -14.61
N ALA A 150 0.36 -7.12 -13.77
CA ALA A 150 -1.04 -7.52 -13.69
C ALA A 150 -1.48 -7.72 -12.25
#